data_39621db3763f387e18acab4518ac357a
#
_entry.id   39621db3763f387e18acab4518ac357a
#
_cell.length_a   1.000
_cell.length_b   1.000
_cell.length_c   1.000
_cell.angle_alpha   90.00
_cell.angle_beta   90.00
_cell.angle_gamma   90.00
#
_symmetry.space_group_name_H-M   'P 1'
#
loop_
_entity.id
_entity.type
_entity.pdbx_description
1 polymer ?
#
loop_
_entity_poly.entity_id
_entity_poly.type
_entity_poly.pdbx_seq_one_letter_code
_entity_poly.pdbx_strand_id
1 'polypeptide(L)'
;MVIFVGAGPGAPDLITLRGMRALQKADMVIYAGSLVNPELLSFCKEGCSIHNSAVMTLEQVISVIESAEAEGKTTVRLHTGDTALYSTIREQTDALEKRGIPYEIVPGVSSFCAAAASVGAEYTVPGISQTVILTRMASRTPVPAREEIASLSAHGTSMTVFLSAVLLPQLQEELLKGAYTAETPACIVYKASWPEEQVIHCTVGTLASEGEKQGIRNTALILVGNFLCGEYERSRLYDPGFSTMFRKGGSEA
;
A
#
# COMPACT_ATOMS: atom_id res chain seq x y z
N MET A 1 -1.11 22.57 -14.54
CA MET A 1 -0.79 21.13 -14.70
C MET A 1 -0.97 20.40 -13.37
N VAL A 2 -1.51 19.19 -13.38
CA VAL A 2 -1.75 18.37 -12.16
C VAL A 2 -0.71 17.26 -12.07
N ILE A 3 -0.13 17.03 -10.87
CA ILE A 3 0.81 15.93 -10.62
C ILE A 3 0.24 15.08 -9.49
N PHE A 4 -0.18 13.84 -9.80
CA PHE A 4 -0.55 12.86 -8.80
C PHE A 4 0.72 12.24 -8.21
N VAL A 5 0.87 12.29 -6.89
CA VAL A 5 2.07 11.85 -6.21
C VAL A 5 1.73 10.83 -5.14
N GLY A 6 2.39 9.68 -5.17
CA GLY A 6 2.38 8.73 -4.06
C GLY A 6 3.25 9.25 -2.91
N ALA A 7 2.63 9.45 -1.76
CA ALA A 7 3.24 10.05 -0.56
C ALA A 7 4.18 9.08 0.18
N GLY A 8 4.19 7.80 -0.19
CA GLY A 8 4.84 6.77 0.60
C GLY A 8 3.96 6.25 1.74
N PRO A 9 4.47 5.29 2.53
CA PRO A 9 3.69 4.54 3.52
C PRO A 9 3.47 5.32 4.84
N GLY A 10 4.30 6.33 5.12
CA GLY A 10 4.21 7.07 6.39
C GLY A 10 5.43 7.92 6.70
N ALA A 11 6.62 7.32 6.75
CA ALA A 11 7.86 8.06 6.97
C ALA A 11 8.12 9.05 5.82
N PRO A 12 8.43 10.33 6.11
CA PRO A 12 8.60 11.35 5.08
C PRO A 12 9.75 11.06 4.10
N ASP A 13 10.79 10.38 4.55
CA ASP A 13 11.95 10.00 3.72
C ASP A 13 11.68 8.82 2.77
N LEU A 14 10.52 8.16 2.91
CA LEU A 14 10.06 7.14 1.96
C LEU A 14 9.24 7.71 0.79
N ILE A 15 9.10 9.02 0.70
CA ILE A 15 8.64 9.65 -0.54
C ILE A 15 9.71 9.50 -1.62
N THR A 16 9.30 9.33 -2.87
CA THR A 16 10.28 9.31 -3.95
C THR A 16 10.90 10.70 -4.17
N LEU A 17 12.15 10.76 -4.61
CA LEU A 17 12.80 12.04 -4.95
C LEU A 17 12.00 12.86 -5.96
N ARG A 18 11.30 12.20 -6.90
CA ARG A 18 10.43 12.89 -7.86
C ARG A 18 9.22 13.48 -7.17
N GLY A 19 8.59 12.75 -6.25
CA GLY A 19 7.46 13.22 -5.45
C GLY A 19 7.84 14.43 -4.59
N MET A 20 8.98 14.36 -3.88
CA MET A 20 9.50 15.46 -3.09
C MET A 20 9.74 16.72 -3.94
N ARG A 21 10.39 16.56 -5.11
CA ARG A 21 10.62 17.69 -6.04
C ARG A 21 9.33 18.27 -6.60
N ALA A 22 8.29 17.46 -6.78
CA ALA A 22 6.97 17.95 -7.17
C ALA A 22 6.35 18.82 -6.06
N LEU A 23 6.41 18.39 -4.79
CA LEU A 23 5.96 19.17 -3.64
C LEU A 23 6.69 20.51 -3.53
N GLN A 24 8.03 20.51 -3.70
CA GLN A 24 8.86 21.71 -3.63
C GLN A 24 8.49 22.76 -4.69
N LYS A 25 7.94 22.35 -5.83
CA LYS A 25 7.54 23.25 -6.93
C LYS A 25 6.05 23.57 -6.94
N ALA A 26 5.26 22.87 -6.13
CA ALA A 26 3.81 23.02 -6.12
C ALA A 26 3.38 24.44 -5.70
N ASP A 27 2.42 25.01 -6.43
CA ASP A 27 1.69 26.21 -6.03
C ASP A 27 0.49 25.85 -5.16
N MET A 28 -0.01 24.62 -5.32
CA MET A 28 -1.12 24.05 -4.58
C MET A 28 -0.88 22.57 -4.30
N VAL A 29 -1.24 22.14 -3.11
CA VAL A 29 -1.27 20.73 -2.71
C VAL A 29 -2.65 20.35 -2.22
N ILE A 30 -3.21 19.28 -2.76
CA ILE A 30 -4.44 18.65 -2.26
C ILE A 30 -4.06 17.27 -1.74
N TYR A 31 -4.11 17.04 -0.44
CA TYR A 31 -3.67 15.78 0.15
C TYR A 31 -4.83 14.95 0.73
N ALA A 32 -4.64 13.62 0.77
CA ALA A 32 -5.67 12.66 1.20
C ALA A 32 -5.70 12.51 2.74
N GLY A 33 -6.00 13.60 3.41
CA GLY A 33 -6.40 13.71 4.82
C GLY A 33 -5.65 12.84 5.82
N SER A 34 -6.35 11.89 6.42
CA SER A 34 -5.88 11.13 7.58
C SER A 34 -4.81 10.06 7.33
N LEU A 35 -4.48 9.78 6.07
CA LEU A 35 -3.57 8.71 5.70
C LEU A 35 -2.22 9.21 5.14
N VAL A 36 -2.08 10.50 4.91
CA VAL A 36 -0.84 11.14 4.46
C VAL A 36 -0.18 11.80 5.66
N ASN A 37 1.11 11.52 5.87
CA ASN A 37 1.86 12.17 6.95
C ASN A 37 1.96 13.68 6.67
N PRO A 38 1.43 14.53 7.55
CA PRO A 38 1.45 15.98 7.37
C PRO A 38 2.87 16.58 7.34
N GLU A 39 3.88 15.90 7.86
CA GLU A 39 5.28 16.34 7.79
C GLU A 39 5.76 16.51 6.33
N LEU A 40 5.18 15.77 5.38
CA LEU A 40 5.47 15.93 3.94
C LEU A 40 5.13 17.33 3.42
N LEU A 41 4.18 18.02 4.06
CA LEU A 41 3.80 19.37 3.68
C LEU A 41 4.90 20.39 3.98
N SER A 42 5.87 20.06 4.83
CA SER A 42 7.05 20.89 5.07
C SER A 42 7.99 20.99 3.86
N PHE A 43 7.86 20.07 2.89
CA PHE A 43 8.61 20.16 1.64
C PHE A 43 8.03 21.19 0.68
N CYS A 44 6.81 21.69 0.91
CA CYS A 44 6.19 22.69 0.06
C CYS A 44 6.91 24.04 0.17
N LYS A 45 6.96 24.79 -0.93
CA LYS A 45 7.49 26.15 -0.91
C LYS A 45 6.60 27.09 -0.11
N GLU A 46 7.15 28.20 0.34
CA GLU A 46 6.40 29.28 0.96
C GLU A 46 5.29 29.80 0.02
N GLY A 47 4.11 30.07 0.57
CA GLY A 47 2.93 30.50 -0.19
C GLY A 47 2.19 29.39 -0.94
N CYS A 48 2.57 28.12 -0.81
CA CYS A 48 1.83 27.00 -1.36
C CYS A 48 0.46 26.87 -0.67
N SER A 49 -0.62 26.81 -1.46
CA SER A 49 -1.98 26.56 -0.94
C SER A 49 -2.17 25.09 -0.61
N ILE A 50 -2.67 24.79 0.59
CA ILE A 50 -2.83 23.39 1.06
C ILE A 50 -4.30 23.10 1.34
N HIS A 51 -4.82 22.03 0.72
CA HIS A 51 -6.21 21.59 0.85
C HIS A 51 -6.25 20.13 1.36
N ASN A 52 -7.10 19.87 2.35
CA ASN A 52 -7.37 18.52 2.84
C ASN A 52 -8.61 17.95 2.16
N SER A 53 -8.44 16.94 1.31
CA SER A 53 -9.55 16.33 0.58
C SER A 53 -10.39 15.34 1.41
N ALA A 54 -10.05 15.07 2.67
CA ALA A 54 -10.90 14.24 3.52
C ALA A 54 -12.30 14.84 3.77
N VAL A 55 -12.44 16.15 3.59
CA VAL A 55 -13.70 16.90 3.76
C VAL A 55 -14.24 17.45 2.45
N MET A 56 -13.76 16.97 1.30
CA MET A 56 -14.13 17.44 -0.04
C MET A 56 -14.80 16.32 -0.84
N THR A 57 -15.75 16.68 -1.69
CA THR A 57 -16.28 15.80 -2.75
C THR A 57 -15.35 15.80 -3.96
N LEU A 58 -15.55 14.86 -4.89
CA LEU A 58 -14.79 14.82 -6.16
C LEU A 58 -14.96 16.14 -6.93
N GLU A 59 -16.18 16.66 -7.02
CA GLU A 59 -16.50 17.89 -7.72
C GLU A 59 -15.78 19.09 -7.11
N GLN A 60 -15.69 19.15 -5.79
CA GLN A 60 -14.95 20.20 -5.08
C GLN A 60 -13.44 20.10 -5.35
N VAL A 61 -12.87 18.90 -5.35
CA VAL A 61 -11.46 18.68 -5.71
C VAL A 61 -11.20 19.14 -7.13
N ILE A 62 -12.04 18.75 -8.08
CA ILE A 62 -11.90 19.13 -9.49
C ILE A 62 -12.05 20.64 -9.67
N SER A 63 -13.02 21.29 -9.02
CA SER A 63 -13.23 22.74 -9.08
C SER A 63 -12.01 23.53 -8.58
N VAL A 64 -11.38 23.07 -7.50
CA VAL A 64 -10.15 23.68 -6.97
C VAL A 64 -9.00 23.52 -7.97
N ILE A 65 -8.87 22.35 -8.60
CA ILE A 65 -7.86 22.11 -9.64
C ILE A 65 -8.10 23.02 -10.86
N GLU A 66 -9.35 23.14 -11.34
CA GLU A 66 -9.70 23.99 -12.48
C GLU A 66 -9.32 25.46 -12.21
N SER A 67 -9.61 25.95 -11.01
CA SER A 67 -9.26 27.31 -10.62
C SER A 67 -7.75 27.54 -10.62
N ALA A 68 -6.97 26.58 -10.10
CA ALA A 68 -5.51 26.63 -10.11
C ALA A 68 -4.94 26.57 -11.54
N GLU A 69 -5.50 25.71 -12.40
CA GLU A 69 -5.07 25.59 -13.80
C GLU A 69 -5.34 26.87 -14.59
N ALA A 70 -6.49 27.52 -14.38
CA ALA A 70 -6.82 28.82 -15.00
C ALA A 70 -5.83 29.93 -14.62
N GLU A 71 -5.19 29.82 -13.45
CA GLU A 71 -4.15 30.73 -12.99
C GLU A 71 -2.73 30.30 -13.42
N GLY A 72 -2.59 29.20 -14.19
CA GLY A 72 -1.30 28.65 -14.62
C GLY A 72 -0.51 27.98 -13.49
N LYS A 73 -1.15 27.64 -12.39
CA LYS A 73 -0.53 27.03 -11.21
C LYS A 73 -0.31 25.53 -11.39
N THR A 74 0.76 25.02 -10.74
CA THR A 74 1.02 23.58 -10.63
C THR A 74 0.35 23.04 -9.37
N THR A 75 -0.55 22.06 -9.54
CA THR A 75 -1.24 21.38 -8.44
C THR A 75 -0.63 20.00 -8.21
N VAL A 76 -0.25 19.70 -6.98
CA VAL A 76 0.09 18.33 -6.56
C VAL A 76 -1.10 17.70 -5.85
N ARG A 77 -1.52 16.53 -6.36
CA ARG A 77 -2.51 15.66 -5.71
C ARG A 77 -1.78 14.56 -4.96
N LEU A 78 -1.67 14.67 -3.64
CA LEU A 78 -0.87 13.79 -2.79
C LEU A 78 -1.74 12.67 -2.20
N HIS A 79 -1.42 11.42 -2.56
CA HIS A 79 -2.12 10.21 -2.12
C HIS A 79 -1.22 9.36 -1.22
N THR A 80 -1.80 8.65 -0.25
CA THR A 80 -1.04 7.74 0.61
C THR A 80 -0.47 6.55 -0.18
N GLY A 81 0.67 6.06 0.22
CA GLY A 81 1.33 4.92 -0.40
C GLY A 81 1.69 5.16 -1.86
N ASP A 82 1.18 4.30 -2.73
CA ASP A 82 1.27 4.42 -4.18
C ASP A 82 -0.10 4.70 -4.81
N THR A 83 -0.12 5.51 -5.85
CA THR A 83 -1.36 5.92 -6.54
C THR A 83 -2.07 4.78 -7.26
N ALA A 84 -1.39 3.67 -7.54
CA ALA A 84 -1.96 2.52 -8.24
C ALA A 84 -2.86 1.64 -7.36
N LEU A 85 -2.81 1.78 -6.01
CA LEU A 85 -3.54 0.93 -5.07
C LEU A 85 -4.51 1.73 -4.21
N TYR A 86 -5.81 1.49 -4.39
CA TYR A 86 -6.92 2.05 -3.58
C TYR A 86 -6.96 3.58 -3.48
N SER A 87 -6.40 4.29 -4.44
CA SER A 87 -6.26 5.75 -4.43
C SER A 87 -7.36 6.51 -5.16
N THR A 88 -8.31 5.82 -5.81
CA THR A 88 -9.42 6.44 -6.56
C THR A 88 -8.99 7.53 -7.56
N ILE A 89 -7.76 7.40 -8.12
CA ILE A 89 -7.27 8.41 -9.07
C ILE A 89 -8.00 8.34 -10.42
N ARG A 90 -8.56 7.16 -10.79
CA ARG A 90 -9.22 6.97 -12.08
C ARG A 90 -10.36 7.96 -12.30
N GLU A 91 -11.21 8.16 -11.31
CA GLU A 91 -12.31 9.14 -11.39
C GLU A 91 -11.79 10.56 -11.58
N GLN A 92 -10.67 10.90 -10.92
CA GLN A 92 -10.05 12.22 -11.03
C GLN A 92 -9.40 12.40 -12.40
N THR A 93 -8.64 11.42 -12.90
CA THR A 93 -8.01 11.51 -14.22
C THR A 93 -9.04 11.59 -15.34
N ASP A 94 -10.11 10.78 -15.29
CA ASP A 94 -11.22 10.85 -16.25
C ASP A 94 -11.90 12.23 -16.24
N ALA A 95 -12.02 12.86 -15.06
CA ALA A 95 -12.60 14.20 -14.93
C ALA A 95 -11.67 15.28 -15.50
N LEU A 96 -10.35 15.15 -15.35
CA LEU A 96 -9.34 16.05 -15.91
C LEU A 96 -9.26 15.91 -17.44
N GLU A 97 -9.26 14.68 -17.95
CA GLU A 97 -9.27 14.40 -19.40
C GLU A 97 -10.44 15.06 -20.11
N LYS A 98 -11.65 14.95 -19.55
CA LYS A 98 -12.87 15.60 -20.08
C LYS A 98 -12.76 17.13 -20.15
N ARG A 99 -11.85 17.72 -19.36
CA ARG A 99 -11.62 19.17 -19.28
C ARG A 99 -10.36 19.62 -20.03
N GLY A 100 -9.63 18.68 -20.64
CA GLY A 100 -8.37 18.96 -21.32
C GLY A 100 -7.25 19.43 -20.38
N ILE A 101 -7.35 19.09 -19.08
CA ILE A 101 -6.33 19.43 -18.08
C ILE A 101 -5.24 18.36 -18.09
N PRO A 102 -3.98 18.72 -18.41
CA PRO A 102 -2.88 17.75 -18.44
C PRO A 102 -2.50 17.32 -17.03
N TYR A 103 -2.13 16.04 -16.90
CA TYR A 103 -1.65 15.49 -15.64
C TYR A 103 -0.47 14.54 -15.82
N GLU A 104 0.27 14.33 -14.75
CA GLU A 104 1.36 13.37 -14.61
C GLU A 104 1.12 12.50 -13.37
N ILE A 105 1.59 11.24 -13.40
CA ILE A 105 1.52 10.34 -12.24
C ILE A 105 2.94 9.99 -11.80
N VAL A 106 3.24 10.27 -10.54
CA VAL A 106 4.50 9.94 -9.88
C VAL A 106 4.25 8.79 -8.88
N PRO A 107 4.83 7.61 -9.11
CA PRO A 107 4.65 6.47 -8.21
C PRO A 107 5.22 6.74 -6.82
N GLY A 108 4.69 6.03 -5.84
CA GLY A 108 5.14 6.06 -4.45
C GLY A 108 5.51 4.67 -3.94
N VAL A 109 6.04 4.60 -2.72
CA VAL A 109 6.25 3.34 -2.00
C VAL A 109 4.94 2.94 -1.35
N SER A 110 4.36 1.83 -1.77
CA SER A 110 3.12 1.33 -1.18
C SER A 110 3.34 0.79 0.23
N SER A 111 2.32 0.91 1.08
CA SER A 111 2.38 0.45 2.46
C SER A 111 2.62 -1.06 2.61
N PHE A 112 2.26 -1.91 1.63
CA PHE A 112 2.58 -3.33 1.70
C PHE A 112 4.09 -3.59 1.59
N CYS A 113 4.84 -2.76 0.84
CA CYS A 113 6.30 -2.84 0.81
C CYS A 113 6.91 -2.45 2.17
N ALA A 114 6.39 -1.39 2.79
CA ALA A 114 6.83 -0.98 4.12
C ALA A 114 6.49 -2.06 5.17
N ALA A 115 5.29 -2.64 5.12
CA ALA A 115 4.90 -3.71 6.04
C ALA A 115 5.82 -4.94 5.94
N ALA A 116 6.23 -5.34 4.73
CA ALA A 116 7.21 -6.41 4.55
C ALA A 116 8.56 -6.04 5.16
N ALA A 117 9.01 -4.80 4.98
CA ALA A 117 10.26 -4.32 5.57
C ALA A 117 10.20 -4.30 7.10
N SER A 118 9.06 -3.88 7.69
CA SER A 118 8.85 -3.86 9.15
C SER A 118 8.93 -5.25 9.78
N VAL A 119 8.52 -6.29 9.05
CA VAL A 119 8.60 -7.70 9.53
C VAL A 119 9.85 -8.43 9.04
N GLY A 120 10.72 -7.78 8.25
CA GLY A 120 11.92 -8.40 7.69
C GLY A 120 11.62 -9.54 6.72
N ALA A 121 10.49 -9.50 6.00
CA ALA A 121 10.03 -10.59 5.14
C ALA A 121 10.08 -10.24 3.65
N GLU A 122 10.26 -11.26 2.83
CA GLU A 122 10.05 -11.23 1.38
C GLU A 122 8.78 -12.03 1.05
N TYR A 123 7.87 -11.45 0.27
CA TYR A 123 6.61 -12.11 -0.12
C TYR A 123 6.83 -13.33 -1.04
N THR A 124 7.87 -13.30 -1.87
CA THR A 124 8.12 -14.26 -2.96
C THR A 124 9.26 -15.20 -2.64
N VAL A 125 9.04 -16.05 -1.63
CA VAL A 125 10.07 -16.98 -1.12
C VAL A 125 10.05 -18.28 -1.90
N PRO A 126 11.21 -18.75 -2.44
CA PRO A 126 11.30 -20.03 -3.14
C PRO A 126 10.79 -21.21 -2.32
N GLY A 127 10.01 -22.09 -2.95
CA GLY A 127 9.38 -23.24 -2.29
C GLY A 127 8.15 -22.91 -1.44
N ILE A 128 7.91 -21.62 -1.11
CA ILE A 128 6.79 -21.17 -0.27
C ILE A 128 5.70 -20.51 -1.12
N SER A 129 6.03 -19.40 -1.77
CA SER A 129 5.09 -18.65 -2.62
C SER A 129 5.84 -17.82 -3.65
N GLN A 130 5.33 -17.78 -4.87
CA GLN A 130 5.82 -16.89 -5.94
C GLN A 130 4.75 -15.89 -6.39
N THR A 131 3.64 -15.83 -5.64
CA THR A 131 2.48 -14.98 -5.91
C THR A 131 2.14 -14.15 -4.69
N VAL A 132 1.82 -12.88 -4.90
CA VAL A 132 1.34 -11.99 -3.85
C VAL A 132 -0.06 -11.52 -4.21
N ILE A 133 -1.03 -11.78 -3.35
CA ILE A 133 -2.39 -11.27 -3.48
C ILE A 133 -2.51 -10.00 -2.64
N LEU A 134 -2.77 -8.86 -3.30
CA LEU A 134 -3.10 -7.60 -2.68
C LEU A 134 -4.61 -7.41 -2.78
N THR A 135 -5.30 -7.41 -1.66
CA THR A 135 -6.77 -7.37 -1.62
C THR A 135 -7.31 -6.58 -0.44
N ARG A 136 -8.62 -6.50 -0.34
CA ARG A 136 -9.37 -5.97 0.80
C ARG A 136 -10.66 -6.77 1.01
N MET A 137 -11.23 -6.71 2.19
CA MET A 137 -12.58 -7.23 2.41
C MET A 137 -13.65 -6.32 1.79
N ALA A 138 -14.77 -6.93 1.40
CA ALA A 138 -16.01 -6.19 1.21
C ALA A 138 -16.42 -5.53 2.54
N SER A 139 -16.86 -4.28 2.46
CA SER A 139 -17.34 -3.53 3.62
C SER A 139 -18.48 -2.60 3.17
N ARG A 140 -18.35 -1.28 3.36
CA ARG A 140 -19.29 -0.29 2.81
C ARG A 140 -19.34 -0.31 1.27
N THR A 141 -18.25 -0.74 0.64
CA THR A 141 -18.17 -0.94 -0.80
C THR A 141 -17.93 -2.42 -1.09
N PRO A 142 -18.65 -3.01 -2.08
CA PRO A 142 -18.52 -4.41 -2.43
C PRO A 142 -17.16 -4.71 -3.07
N VAL A 143 -16.84 -6.00 -3.16
CA VAL A 143 -15.82 -6.56 -4.06
C VAL A 143 -16.51 -7.54 -5.01
N PRO A 144 -15.98 -7.82 -6.20
CA PRO A 144 -16.51 -8.88 -7.05
C PRO A 144 -16.52 -10.23 -6.32
N ALA A 145 -17.55 -11.05 -6.51
CA ALA A 145 -17.70 -12.32 -5.78
C ALA A 145 -16.47 -13.25 -5.88
N ARG A 146 -15.82 -13.29 -7.04
CA ARG A 146 -14.58 -14.07 -7.25
C ARG A 146 -13.35 -13.51 -6.52
N GLU A 147 -13.44 -12.29 -5.97
CA GLU A 147 -12.37 -11.58 -5.26
C GLU A 147 -12.67 -11.48 -3.76
N GLU A 148 -13.68 -12.19 -3.27
CA GLU A 148 -13.91 -12.36 -1.84
C GLU A 148 -12.76 -13.13 -1.18
N ILE A 149 -12.49 -12.82 0.08
CA ILE A 149 -11.34 -13.39 0.82
C ILE A 149 -11.38 -14.93 0.78
N ALA A 150 -12.53 -15.56 0.96
CA ALA A 150 -12.66 -17.01 0.91
C ALA A 150 -12.20 -17.60 -0.44
N SER A 151 -12.54 -16.92 -1.56
CA SER A 151 -12.12 -17.35 -2.89
C SER A 151 -10.62 -17.17 -3.11
N LEU A 152 -10.08 -16.02 -2.70
CA LEU A 152 -8.65 -15.71 -2.85
C LEU A 152 -7.77 -16.55 -1.93
N SER A 153 -8.23 -16.85 -0.72
CA SER A 153 -7.52 -17.67 0.26
C SER A 153 -7.35 -19.14 -0.17
N ALA A 154 -8.17 -19.62 -1.12
CA ALA A 154 -8.04 -20.96 -1.69
C ALA A 154 -6.68 -21.19 -2.37
N HIS A 155 -5.98 -20.13 -2.78
CA HIS A 155 -4.65 -20.23 -3.39
C HIS A 155 -3.53 -20.49 -2.39
N GLY A 156 -3.69 -20.19 -1.10
CA GLY A 156 -2.68 -20.43 -0.05
C GLY A 156 -1.35 -19.68 -0.27
N THR A 157 -1.36 -18.60 -1.03
CA THR A 157 -0.17 -17.82 -1.39
C THR A 157 0.14 -16.73 -0.35
N SER A 158 1.17 -15.91 -0.58
CA SER A 158 1.37 -14.70 0.23
C SER A 158 0.22 -13.71 -0.02
N MET A 159 -0.42 -13.23 1.05
CA MET A 159 -1.54 -12.28 0.95
C MET A 159 -1.31 -11.06 1.83
N THR A 160 -1.68 -9.89 1.32
CA THR A 160 -1.75 -8.64 2.09
C THR A 160 -3.15 -8.05 1.96
N VAL A 161 -3.82 -7.87 3.10
CA VAL A 161 -5.18 -7.35 3.16
C VAL A 161 -5.18 -5.91 3.64
N PHE A 162 -5.66 -5.02 2.77
CA PHE A 162 -5.80 -3.57 3.00
C PHE A 162 -7.16 -3.23 3.60
N LEU A 163 -7.29 -2.06 4.21
CA LEU A 163 -8.55 -1.41 4.59
C LEU A 163 -9.52 -2.30 5.40
N SER A 164 -9.01 -3.32 6.08
CA SER A 164 -9.82 -4.37 6.73
C SER A 164 -9.58 -4.50 8.24
N ALA A 165 -8.83 -3.58 8.84
CA ALA A 165 -8.45 -3.65 10.26
C ALA A 165 -9.64 -3.65 11.23
N VAL A 166 -10.77 -3.05 10.86
CA VAL A 166 -12.00 -3.07 11.66
C VAL A 166 -12.77 -4.40 11.53
N LEU A 167 -12.42 -5.23 10.57
CA LEU A 167 -13.12 -6.47 10.20
C LEU A 167 -12.29 -7.73 10.54
N LEU A 168 -11.35 -7.65 11.49
CA LEU A 168 -10.45 -8.77 11.81
C LEU A 168 -11.18 -10.07 12.18
N PRO A 169 -12.29 -10.07 12.95
CA PRO A 169 -13.04 -11.30 13.21
C PRO A 169 -13.58 -11.94 11.93
N GLN A 170 -14.23 -11.15 11.08
CA GLN A 170 -14.78 -11.64 9.80
C GLN A 170 -13.67 -12.06 8.84
N LEU A 171 -12.55 -11.30 8.80
CA LEU A 171 -11.38 -11.64 7.99
C LEU A 171 -10.81 -13.01 8.39
N GLN A 172 -10.67 -13.27 9.69
CA GLN A 172 -10.22 -14.56 10.20
C GLN A 172 -11.11 -15.71 9.73
N GLU A 173 -12.43 -15.55 9.85
CA GLU A 173 -13.40 -16.55 9.40
C GLU A 173 -13.30 -16.82 7.89
N GLU A 174 -13.18 -15.77 7.08
CA GLU A 174 -13.07 -15.92 5.63
C GLU A 174 -11.75 -16.56 5.18
N LEU A 175 -10.63 -16.25 5.84
CA LEU A 175 -9.34 -16.88 5.56
C LEU A 175 -9.36 -18.38 5.83
N LEU A 176 -10.03 -18.81 6.90
CA LEU A 176 -10.14 -20.23 7.29
C LEU A 176 -11.04 -21.06 6.37
N LYS A 177 -11.82 -20.43 5.48
CA LYS A 177 -12.60 -21.14 4.46
C LYS A 177 -11.78 -21.60 3.26
N GLY A 178 -10.54 -21.08 3.10
CA GLY A 178 -9.64 -21.41 2.00
C GLY A 178 -8.55 -22.43 2.39
N ALA A 179 -7.34 -22.20 1.90
CA ALA A 179 -6.19 -23.06 2.14
C ALA A 179 -5.40 -22.72 3.41
N TYR A 180 -5.71 -21.62 4.07
CA TYR A 180 -5.05 -21.27 5.33
C TYR A 180 -5.66 -22.04 6.51
N THR A 181 -4.83 -22.43 7.46
CA THR A 181 -5.23 -23.08 8.71
C THR A 181 -5.16 -22.10 9.89
N ALA A 182 -5.63 -22.51 11.05
CA ALA A 182 -5.53 -21.69 12.26
C ALA A 182 -4.07 -21.40 12.64
N GLU A 183 -3.14 -22.28 12.29
CA GLU A 183 -1.70 -22.18 12.55
C GLU A 183 -0.95 -21.39 11.49
N THR A 184 -1.60 -21.09 10.35
CA THR A 184 -0.96 -20.29 9.29
C THR A 184 -0.47 -18.96 9.86
N PRO A 185 0.82 -18.60 9.63
CA PRO A 185 1.37 -17.35 10.12
C PRO A 185 0.63 -16.13 9.59
N ALA A 186 0.41 -15.17 10.46
CA ALA A 186 -0.14 -13.88 10.12
C ALA A 186 0.57 -12.76 10.91
N CYS A 187 0.49 -11.55 10.40
CA CYS A 187 1.02 -10.39 11.08
C CYS A 187 0.11 -9.18 10.83
N ILE A 188 -0.16 -8.40 11.88
CA ILE A 188 -0.80 -7.10 11.75
C ILE A 188 0.31 -6.05 11.85
N VAL A 189 0.46 -5.23 10.81
CA VAL A 189 1.40 -4.12 10.82
C VAL A 189 0.59 -2.83 10.87
N TYR A 190 0.55 -2.23 12.06
CA TYR A 190 -0.11 -0.96 12.30
C TYR A 190 0.85 0.18 11.98
N LYS A 191 0.38 1.16 11.20
CA LYS A 191 1.14 2.37 10.83
C LYS A 191 2.57 2.07 10.35
N ALA A 192 2.74 1.13 9.41
CA ALA A 192 4.06 0.79 8.85
C ALA A 192 4.87 2.04 8.48
N SER A 193 6.11 2.14 8.95
CA SER A 193 7.05 3.25 8.80
C SER A 193 6.74 4.55 9.57
N TRP A 194 5.64 4.63 10.29
CA TRP A 194 5.34 5.78 11.16
C TRP A 194 6.06 5.65 12.51
N PRO A 195 6.23 6.75 13.27
CA PRO A 195 6.81 6.67 14.63
C PRO A 195 6.06 5.75 15.59
N GLU A 196 4.75 5.58 15.37
CA GLU A 196 3.88 4.71 16.19
C GLU A 196 3.71 3.31 15.58
N GLU A 197 4.60 2.88 14.71
CA GLU A 197 4.55 1.54 14.13
C GLU A 197 4.47 0.46 15.19
N GLN A 198 3.59 -0.52 14.96
CA GLN A 198 3.51 -1.73 15.76
C GLN A 198 3.43 -2.96 14.85
N VAL A 199 4.25 -3.94 15.15
CA VAL A 199 4.26 -5.25 14.47
C VAL A 199 3.72 -6.30 15.44
N ILE A 200 2.60 -6.93 15.09
CA ILE A 200 1.91 -7.90 15.93
C ILE A 200 1.94 -9.25 15.20
N HIS A 201 2.89 -10.10 15.61
CA HIS A 201 2.96 -11.47 15.09
C HIS A 201 1.86 -12.31 15.72
N CYS A 202 1.14 -13.05 14.88
CA CYS A 202 0.04 -13.91 15.27
C CYS A 202 -0.11 -15.08 14.27
N THR A 203 -1.19 -15.82 14.39
CA THR A 203 -1.63 -16.78 13.38
C THR A 203 -3.01 -16.38 12.86
N VAL A 204 -3.47 -17.01 11.78
CA VAL A 204 -4.84 -16.79 11.30
C VAL A 204 -5.85 -17.08 12.41
N GLY A 205 -5.64 -18.13 13.22
CA GLY A 205 -6.52 -18.49 14.33
C GLY A 205 -6.58 -17.49 15.49
N THR A 206 -5.55 -16.65 15.66
CA THR A 206 -5.46 -15.65 16.74
C THR A 206 -5.56 -14.20 16.24
N LEU A 207 -5.74 -13.99 14.94
CA LEU A 207 -5.74 -12.68 14.29
C LEU A 207 -6.72 -11.69 14.93
N ALA A 208 -7.96 -12.12 15.16
CA ALA A 208 -9.00 -11.28 15.74
C ALA A 208 -8.69 -10.88 17.19
N SER A 209 -8.31 -11.86 18.00
CA SER A 209 -8.02 -11.64 19.43
C SER A 209 -6.79 -10.76 19.65
N GLU A 210 -5.73 -10.94 18.85
CA GLU A 210 -4.53 -10.10 18.96
C GLU A 210 -4.80 -8.67 18.48
N GLY A 211 -5.58 -8.50 17.41
CA GLY A 211 -5.99 -7.17 16.96
C GLY A 211 -6.88 -6.43 17.98
N GLU A 212 -7.80 -7.14 18.63
CA GLU A 212 -8.64 -6.57 19.69
C GLU A 212 -7.82 -6.16 20.91
N LYS A 213 -6.94 -7.04 21.39
CA LYS A 213 -6.04 -6.81 22.52
C LYS A 213 -5.15 -5.57 22.34
N GLN A 214 -4.72 -5.30 21.12
CA GLN A 214 -3.90 -4.14 20.78
C GLN A 214 -4.73 -2.92 20.34
N GLY A 215 -6.06 -3.03 20.34
CA GLY A 215 -6.96 -1.92 19.99
C GLY A 215 -6.90 -1.51 18.52
N ILE A 216 -6.47 -2.39 17.62
CA ILE A 216 -6.32 -2.08 16.19
C ILE A 216 -7.69 -1.91 15.55
N ARG A 217 -7.94 -0.72 14.97
CA ARG A 217 -9.21 -0.36 14.33
C ARG A 217 -9.06 0.22 12.92
N ASN A 218 -7.89 0.75 12.59
CA ASN A 218 -7.61 1.38 11.28
C ASN A 218 -6.11 1.36 10.99
N THR A 219 -5.71 1.87 9.84
CA THR A 219 -4.30 2.15 9.45
C THR A 219 -3.38 0.95 9.68
N ALA A 220 -3.88 -0.25 9.44
CA ALA A 220 -3.10 -1.49 9.55
C ALA A 220 -3.24 -2.33 8.28
N LEU A 221 -2.17 -3.04 7.96
CA LEU A 221 -2.14 -4.09 6.95
C LEU A 221 -2.09 -5.44 7.64
N ILE A 222 -2.78 -6.41 7.08
CA ILE A 222 -2.76 -7.79 7.56
C ILE A 222 -2.01 -8.62 6.52
N LEU A 223 -0.90 -9.21 6.95
CA LEU A 223 -0.06 -10.10 6.17
C LEU A 223 -0.40 -11.53 6.55
N VAL A 224 -0.60 -12.41 5.56
CA VAL A 224 -0.99 -13.81 5.79
C VAL A 224 -0.20 -14.73 4.88
N GLY A 225 0.38 -15.79 5.44
CA GLY A 225 1.04 -16.86 4.70
C GLY A 225 2.38 -17.29 5.26
N ASN A 226 2.86 -18.42 4.78
CA ASN A 226 4.08 -19.07 5.27
C ASN A 226 5.38 -18.30 4.96
N PHE A 227 5.33 -17.26 4.12
CA PHE A 227 6.47 -16.38 3.90
C PHE A 227 6.90 -15.60 5.16
N LEU A 228 6.03 -15.50 6.16
CA LEU A 228 6.32 -14.83 7.44
C LEU A 228 7.20 -15.64 8.38
N CYS A 229 7.31 -16.95 8.18
CA CYS A 229 8.19 -17.82 8.96
C CYS A 229 8.36 -19.16 8.23
N GLY A 230 9.35 -19.93 8.65
CA GLY A 230 9.54 -21.29 8.20
C GLY A 230 10.84 -21.53 7.42
N GLU A 231 11.04 -22.79 7.10
CA GLU A 231 12.13 -23.22 6.23
C GLU A 231 11.77 -22.90 4.78
N TYR A 232 12.74 -22.46 4.00
CA TYR A 232 12.57 -22.12 2.60
C TYR A 232 13.68 -22.74 1.75
N GLU A 233 13.41 -22.91 0.47
CA GLU A 233 14.40 -23.36 -0.48
C GLU A 233 15.36 -22.22 -0.86
N ARG A 234 16.68 -22.53 -0.88
CA ARG A 234 17.65 -21.55 -1.35
C ARG A 234 17.39 -21.20 -2.82
N SER A 235 17.42 -19.91 -3.14
CA SER A 235 17.32 -19.45 -4.52
C SER A 235 18.45 -20.04 -5.37
N ARG A 236 18.10 -20.65 -6.50
CA ARG A 236 19.08 -21.16 -7.47
C ARG A 236 20.00 -20.10 -8.03
N LEU A 237 19.60 -18.83 -7.98
CA LEU A 237 20.44 -17.71 -8.44
C LEU A 237 21.76 -17.59 -7.66
N TYR A 238 21.78 -18.04 -6.41
CA TYR A 238 22.97 -18.04 -5.56
C TYR A 238 23.66 -19.42 -5.49
N ASP A 239 23.13 -20.43 -6.18
CA ASP A 239 23.75 -21.75 -6.27
C ASP A 239 25.05 -21.63 -7.08
N PRO A 240 26.21 -22.10 -6.55
CA PRO A 240 27.47 -22.08 -7.28
C PRO A 240 27.44 -22.84 -8.61
N GLY A 241 26.67 -23.94 -8.70
CA GLY A 241 26.48 -24.73 -9.92
C GLY A 241 25.55 -24.11 -10.94
N PHE A 242 24.78 -23.05 -10.59
CA PHE A 242 23.81 -22.43 -11.48
C PHE A 242 24.45 -21.34 -12.36
N SER A 243 24.35 -21.51 -13.70
CA SER A 243 24.79 -20.52 -14.65
C SER A 243 23.72 -19.43 -14.84
N THR A 244 24.15 -18.18 -14.79
CA THR A 244 23.33 -17.02 -15.16
C THR A 244 23.91 -16.36 -16.41
N MET A 245 23.24 -15.34 -16.94
CA MET A 245 23.79 -14.52 -18.03
C MET A 245 25.14 -13.85 -17.66
N PHE A 246 25.41 -13.63 -16.38
CA PHE A 246 26.58 -12.91 -15.87
C PHE A 246 27.58 -13.80 -15.13
N ARG A 247 27.22 -15.05 -14.80
CA ARG A 247 28.05 -15.98 -14.04
C ARG A 247 27.91 -17.39 -14.59
N LYS A 248 29.04 -18.02 -14.95
CA LYS A 248 29.08 -19.46 -15.24
C LYS A 248 29.06 -20.25 -13.93
N GLY A 249 28.18 -21.23 -13.82
CA GLY A 249 28.20 -22.19 -12.72
C GLY A 249 29.49 -23.01 -12.78
N GLY A 250 30.15 -23.19 -11.64
CA GLY A 250 31.25 -24.12 -11.48
C GLY A 250 30.75 -25.41 -10.86
N SER A 251 31.32 -26.56 -11.23
CA SER A 251 31.22 -27.75 -10.39
C SER A 251 32.00 -27.46 -9.11
N GLU A 252 31.39 -27.64 -7.94
CA GLU A 252 32.18 -27.70 -6.70
C GLU A 252 33.28 -28.75 -6.87
N ALA A 253 34.53 -28.32 -6.66
CA ALA A 253 35.67 -29.21 -6.60
C ALA A 253 35.72 -29.85 -5.21
#